data_5f3f4f0e183cc72b5675c8515118c16a
#
_entry.id   5f3f4f0e183cc72b5675c8515118c16a
#
_cell.length_a   1.000
_cell.length_b   1.000
_cell.length_c   1.000
_cell.angle_alpha   90.00
_cell.angle_beta   90.00
_cell.angle_gamma   90.00
#
_symmetry.space_group_name_H-M   'P 1'
#
loop_
_entity.id
_entity.type
_entity.pdbx_description
1 polymer ?
#
loop_
_entity_poly.entity_id
_entity_poly.type
_entity_poly.pdbx_seq_one_letter_code
_entity_poly.pdbx_strand_id
1 'polypeptide(L)'
;MVCFFIGHRNADLSLMSQLESAVKNHIYGYGVTDFIVGQYGAFDRMAARAVINAKKIFPEVSLSILLPYHPYEREVCAPEGYDSTFYPPGMENVPRRFAIVRANQYMIKHCDYLIAYAWQPASNSRKLLELARRQPNITITELVRT
;
A
#
# COMPACT_ATOMS: atom_id res chain seq x y z
N MET A 1 14.03 0.19 -3.23
CA MET A 1 13.09 -0.90 -2.93
C MET A 1 11.72 -0.33 -2.59
N VAL A 2 10.68 -1.04 -3.00
CA VAL A 2 9.30 -0.56 -2.92
C VAL A 2 8.51 -1.39 -1.91
N CYS A 3 7.79 -0.73 -1.02
CA CYS A 3 6.86 -1.34 -0.07
C CYS A 3 5.43 -0.93 -0.42
N PHE A 4 4.54 -1.92 -0.47
CA PHE A 4 3.12 -1.71 -0.71
C PHE A 4 2.32 -2.10 0.53
N PHE A 5 1.08 -1.65 0.61
CA PHE A 5 0.19 -1.91 1.75
C PHE A 5 -1.14 -2.47 1.28
N ILE A 6 -1.64 -3.49 1.96
CA ILE A 6 -3.01 -3.96 1.79
C ILE A 6 -3.66 -4.18 3.15
N GLY A 7 -4.94 -3.85 3.27
CA GLY A 7 -5.65 -4.04 4.53
C GLY A 7 -7.13 -3.74 4.43
N HIS A 8 -7.84 -4.08 5.50
CA HIS A 8 -9.29 -3.93 5.56
C HIS A 8 -9.74 -2.47 5.60
N ARG A 9 -10.83 -2.18 4.89
CA ARG A 9 -11.40 -0.83 4.83
C ARG A 9 -11.86 -0.30 6.19
N ASN A 10 -12.20 -1.20 7.09
CA ASN A 10 -12.71 -0.89 8.43
C ASN A 10 -11.68 -1.13 9.54
N ALA A 11 -10.40 -1.02 9.22
CA ALA A 11 -9.34 -1.20 10.20
C ALA A 11 -9.47 -0.17 11.36
N ASP A 12 -9.24 -0.64 12.58
CA ASP A 12 -9.35 0.19 13.78
C ASP A 12 -8.09 1.02 14.01
N LEU A 13 -8.25 2.21 14.58
CA LEU A 13 -7.14 3.10 14.94
C LEU A 13 -6.12 2.45 15.88
N SER A 14 -6.52 1.44 16.65
CA SER A 14 -5.59 0.69 17.51
C SER A 14 -4.46 0.02 16.73
N LEU A 15 -4.63 -0.15 15.41
CA LEU A 15 -3.62 -0.71 14.54
C LEU A 15 -2.45 0.26 14.27
N MET A 16 -2.63 1.54 14.53
CA MET A 16 -1.67 2.59 14.17
C MET A 16 -0.26 2.33 14.74
N SER A 17 -0.19 1.86 15.98
CA SER A 17 1.07 1.51 16.64
C SER A 17 1.86 0.46 15.86
N GLN A 18 1.19 -0.61 15.45
CA GLN A 18 1.82 -1.67 14.65
C GLN A 18 2.28 -1.15 13.29
N LEU A 19 1.46 -0.30 12.65
CA LEU A 19 1.80 0.29 11.35
C LEU A 19 3.03 1.17 11.45
N GLU A 20 3.09 2.03 12.45
CA GLU A 20 4.25 2.92 12.64
C GLU A 20 5.51 2.12 12.89
N SER A 21 5.44 1.09 13.71
CA SER A 21 6.59 0.20 13.96
C SER A 21 7.01 -0.53 12.68
N ALA A 22 6.06 -1.06 11.93
CA ALA A 22 6.35 -1.77 10.68
C ALA A 22 7.01 -0.86 9.65
N VAL A 23 6.51 0.36 9.46
CA VAL A 23 7.09 1.32 8.53
C VAL A 23 8.53 1.66 8.92
N LYS A 24 8.77 1.96 10.18
CA LYS A 24 10.13 2.26 10.66
C LYS A 24 11.08 1.08 10.48
N ASN A 25 10.62 -0.13 10.77
CA ASN A 25 11.42 -1.34 10.59
C ASN A 25 11.79 -1.57 9.13
N HIS A 26 10.88 -1.27 8.21
CA HIS A 26 11.17 -1.40 6.79
C HIS A 26 12.18 -0.37 6.30
N ILE A 27 12.11 0.85 6.80
CA ILE A 27 13.08 1.90 6.47
C ILE A 27 14.44 1.57 7.06
N TYR A 28 14.48 1.33 8.36
CA TYR A 28 15.72 1.16 9.10
C TYR A 28 16.37 -0.19 8.84
N GLY A 29 15.57 -1.26 8.86
CA GLY A 29 16.09 -2.64 8.76
C GLY A 29 16.28 -3.12 7.32
N TYR A 30 15.39 -2.74 6.41
CA TYR A 30 15.42 -3.23 5.01
C TYR A 30 15.85 -2.18 4.00
N GLY A 31 16.02 -0.94 4.42
CA GLY A 31 16.42 0.14 3.51
C GLY A 31 15.36 0.55 2.51
N VAL A 32 14.08 0.39 2.83
CA VAL A 32 12.99 0.82 1.96
C VAL A 32 12.95 2.34 1.88
N THR A 33 12.89 2.87 0.66
CA THR A 33 12.80 4.31 0.42
C THR A 33 11.50 4.73 -0.26
N ASP A 34 10.80 3.80 -0.92
CA ASP A 34 9.58 4.12 -1.67
C ASP A 34 8.40 3.34 -1.13
N PHE A 35 7.39 4.08 -0.66
CA PHE A 35 6.14 3.50 -0.19
C PHE A 35 5.01 3.88 -1.14
N ILE A 36 4.19 2.91 -1.51
CA ILE A 36 3.01 3.12 -2.35
C ILE A 36 1.79 2.65 -1.58
N VAL A 37 0.76 3.47 -1.54
CA VAL A 37 -0.47 3.20 -0.80
C VAL A 37 -1.69 3.49 -1.68
N GLY A 38 -2.74 2.70 -1.50
CA GLY A 38 -4.03 2.98 -2.12
C GLY A 38 -4.76 4.11 -1.41
N GLN A 39 -6.01 4.35 -1.81
CA GLN A 39 -6.80 5.45 -1.25
C GLN A 39 -8.22 5.02 -0.87
N TYR A 40 -8.41 3.72 -0.62
CA TYR A 40 -9.74 3.15 -0.41
C TYR A 40 -9.84 2.47 0.96
N GLY A 41 -10.19 3.24 1.98
CA GLY A 41 -10.52 2.73 3.29
C GLY A 41 -9.60 3.18 4.42
N ALA A 42 -9.93 2.77 5.62
CA ALA A 42 -9.25 3.21 6.84
C ALA A 42 -7.79 2.74 6.91
N PHE A 43 -7.52 1.50 6.48
CA PHE A 43 -6.16 0.99 6.52
C PHE A 43 -5.22 1.83 5.64
N ASP A 44 -5.66 2.16 4.43
CA ASP A 44 -4.85 2.98 3.51
C ASP A 44 -4.55 4.36 4.11
N ARG A 45 -5.54 4.97 4.74
CA ARG A 45 -5.34 6.28 5.40
C ARG A 45 -4.34 6.18 6.55
N MET A 46 -4.43 5.12 7.35
CA MET A 46 -3.50 4.91 8.46
C MET A 46 -2.08 4.61 7.97
N ALA A 47 -1.96 3.81 6.91
CA ALA A 47 -0.66 3.51 6.29
C ALA A 47 0.00 4.78 5.78
N ALA A 48 -0.75 5.62 5.07
CA ALA A 48 -0.25 6.90 4.60
C ALA A 48 0.22 7.79 5.76
N ARG A 49 -0.58 7.87 6.83
CA ARG A 49 -0.21 8.65 8.03
C ARG A 49 1.08 8.13 8.66
N ALA A 50 1.24 6.81 8.76
CA ALA A 50 2.44 6.20 9.31
C ALA A 50 3.69 6.57 8.49
N VAL A 51 3.59 6.55 7.16
CA VAL A 51 4.70 6.94 6.30
C VAL A 51 4.99 8.44 6.41
N ILE A 52 3.96 9.28 6.43
CA ILE A 52 4.13 10.74 6.58
C ILE A 52 4.84 11.05 7.90
N ASN A 53 4.47 10.39 8.98
CA ASN A 53 5.13 10.56 10.27
C ASN A 53 6.60 10.11 10.21
N ALA A 54 6.87 8.99 9.54
CA ALA A 54 8.23 8.49 9.40
C ALA A 54 9.11 9.42 8.54
N LYS A 55 8.53 10.10 7.55
CA LYS A 55 9.27 11.06 6.71
C LYS A 55 9.85 12.23 7.50
N LYS A 56 9.28 12.56 8.64
CA LYS A 56 9.82 13.62 9.52
C LYS A 56 11.17 13.23 10.09
N ILE A 57 11.43 11.94 10.25
CA ILE A 57 12.70 11.38 10.76
C ILE A 57 13.59 10.94 9.61
N PHE A 58 12.99 10.40 8.54
CA PHE A 58 13.68 9.87 7.37
C PHE A 58 13.26 10.64 6.11
N PRO A 59 13.84 11.84 5.87
CA PRO A 59 13.36 12.72 4.79
C PRO A 59 13.59 12.18 3.38
N GLU A 60 14.43 11.18 3.20
CA GLU A 60 14.69 10.53 1.90
C GLU A 60 13.56 9.59 1.46
N VAL A 61 12.64 9.27 2.36
CA VAL A 61 11.53 8.36 2.06
C VAL A 61 10.47 9.06 1.23
N SER A 62 9.95 8.37 0.21
CA SER A 62 8.86 8.87 -0.63
C SER A 62 7.57 8.11 -0.39
N LEU A 63 6.44 8.79 -0.56
CA LEU A 63 5.10 8.23 -0.49
C LEU A 63 4.34 8.58 -1.76
N SER A 64 3.83 7.55 -2.47
CA SER A 64 3.04 7.73 -3.68
C SER A 64 1.65 7.13 -3.52
N ILE A 65 0.65 7.74 -4.18
CA ILE A 65 -0.70 7.19 -4.26
C ILE A 65 -0.82 6.31 -5.48
N LEU A 66 -1.33 5.10 -5.29
CA LEU A 66 -1.67 4.19 -6.39
C LEU A 66 -2.95 4.66 -7.08
N LEU A 67 -2.86 4.90 -8.38
CA LEU A 67 -4.00 5.32 -9.20
C LEU A 67 -4.51 4.15 -10.03
N PRO A 68 -5.76 3.69 -9.85
CA PRO A 68 -6.35 2.66 -10.70
C PRO A 68 -6.90 3.22 -12.00
N TYR A 69 -7.18 4.53 -12.04
CA TYR A 69 -7.76 5.22 -13.20
C TYR A 69 -6.78 6.22 -13.78
N HIS A 70 -6.79 6.37 -15.11
CA HIS A 70 -5.92 7.33 -15.77
C HIS A 70 -6.16 8.75 -15.22
N PRO A 71 -5.11 9.55 -14.98
CA PRO A 71 -5.25 10.92 -14.46
C PRO A 71 -6.15 11.82 -15.29
N TYR A 72 -6.28 11.58 -16.60
CA TYR A 72 -7.20 12.34 -17.46
C TYR A 72 -8.68 11.98 -17.23
N GLU A 73 -8.96 10.77 -16.76
CA GLU A 73 -10.34 10.35 -16.47
C GLU A 73 -10.80 10.85 -15.11
N ARG A 74 -9.88 10.85 -14.16
CA ARG A 74 -10.16 11.30 -12.79
C ARG A 74 -8.95 12.05 -12.28
N GLU A 75 -9.07 13.35 -12.22
CA GLU A 75 -8.01 14.19 -11.67
C GLU A 75 -7.84 13.87 -10.18
N VAL A 76 -6.63 13.50 -9.80
CA VAL A 76 -6.28 13.24 -8.41
C VAL A 76 -5.17 14.20 -8.02
N CYS A 77 -5.50 15.14 -7.16
CA CYS A 77 -4.50 15.97 -6.51
C CYS A 77 -3.95 15.18 -5.33
N ALA A 78 -2.66 14.93 -5.31
CA ALA A 78 -2.02 14.28 -4.18
C ALA A 78 -2.20 15.15 -2.93
N PRO A 79 -2.79 14.63 -1.83
CA PRO A 79 -2.92 15.39 -0.59
C PRO A 79 -1.55 15.77 -0.02
N GLU A 80 -1.54 16.72 0.90
CA GLU A 80 -0.32 17.13 1.58
C GLU A 80 0.37 15.94 2.24
N GLY A 81 1.69 15.84 2.07
CA GLY A 81 2.50 14.74 2.60
C GLY A 81 2.82 13.64 1.60
N TYR A 82 2.10 13.58 0.48
CA TYR A 82 2.40 12.67 -0.61
C TYR A 82 3.37 13.33 -1.59
N ASP A 83 4.28 12.53 -2.13
CA ASP A 83 5.31 13.03 -3.05
C ASP A 83 4.90 12.91 -4.51
N SER A 84 4.16 11.85 -4.86
CA SER A 84 3.75 11.63 -6.25
C SER A 84 2.57 10.67 -6.35
N THR A 85 2.21 10.35 -7.59
CA THR A 85 1.18 9.37 -7.93
C THR A 85 1.81 8.28 -8.77
N PHE A 86 1.21 7.08 -8.75
CA PHE A 86 1.67 5.96 -9.56
C PHE A 86 0.49 5.31 -10.28
N TYR A 87 0.52 5.34 -11.60
CA TYR A 87 -0.46 4.67 -12.46
C TYR A 87 0.24 3.49 -13.14
N PRO A 88 -0.15 2.23 -12.81
CA PRO A 88 0.59 1.07 -13.34
C PRO A 88 0.51 0.95 -14.86
N PRO A 89 1.56 0.44 -15.51
CA PRO A 89 1.54 0.17 -16.95
C PRO A 89 0.45 -0.83 -17.32
N GLY A 90 -0.18 -0.62 -18.47
CA GLY A 90 -1.20 -1.55 -18.99
C GLY A 90 -2.59 -1.35 -18.43
N MET A 91 -2.79 -0.41 -17.54
CA MET A 91 -4.11 -0.15 -16.95
C MET A 91 -5.12 0.43 -17.95
N GLU A 92 -4.66 1.02 -19.04
CA GLU A 92 -5.50 1.64 -20.06
C GLU A 92 -6.49 0.66 -20.67
N ASN A 93 -6.13 -0.61 -20.73
CA ASN A 93 -6.96 -1.66 -21.34
C ASN A 93 -7.81 -2.42 -20.33
N VAL A 94 -7.77 -2.04 -19.07
CA VAL A 94 -8.52 -2.71 -18.00
C VAL A 94 -9.90 -2.09 -17.87
N PRO A 95 -10.99 -2.90 -17.91
CA PRO A 95 -12.33 -2.37 -17.66
C PRO A 95 -12.41 -1.67 -16.31
N ARG A 96 -13.15 -0.58 -16.26
CA ARG A 96 -13.26 0.29 -15.09
C ARG A 96 -13.61 -0.44 -13.80
N ARG A 97 -14.52 -1.41 -13.89
CA ARG A 97 -14.97 -2.22 -12.75
C ARG A 97 -13.90 -3.11 -12.15
N PHE A 98 -12.81 -3.39 -12.90
CA PHE A 98 -11.70 -4.22 -12.45
C PHE A 98 -10.44 -3.42 -12.14
N ALA A 99 -10.49 -2.11 -12.30
CA ALA A 99 -9.29 -1.27 -12.24
C ALA A 99 -8.60 -1.30 -10.87
N ILE A 100 -9.37 -1.18 -9.78
CA ILE A 100 -8.81 -1.17 -8.42
C ILE A 100 -8.12 -2.50 -8.12
N VAL A 101 -8.80 -3.61 -8.40
CA VAL A 101 -8.24 -4.95 -8.15
C VAL A 101 -6.99 -5.17 -9.00
N ARG A 102 -7.03 -4.78 -10.27
CA ARG A 102 -5.91 -4.99 -11.18
C ARG A 102 -4.69 -4.15 -10.78
N ALA A 103 -4.90 -2.91 -10.35
CA ALA A 103 -3.82 -2.07 -9.86
C ALA A 103 -3.15 -2.68 -8.62
N ASN A 104 -3.96 -3.18 -7.68
CA ASN A 104 -3.45 -3.87 -6.49
C ASN A 104 -2.67 -5.14 -6.87
N GLN A 105 -3.16 -5.92 -7.82
CA GLN A 105 -2.46 -7.12 -8.30
C GLN A 105 -1.11 -6.76 -8.93
N TYR A 106 -1.06 -5.68 -9.69
CA TYR A 106 0.21 -5.19 -10.26
C TYR A 106 1.21 -4.91 -9.15
N MET A 107 0.80 -4.21 -8.10
CA MET A 107 1.69 -3.89 -6.97
C MET A 107 2.19 -5.15 -6.27
N ILE A 108 1.31 -6.12 -6.05
CA ILE A 108 1.70 -7.40 -5.43
C ILE A 108 2.79 -8.11 -6.25
N LYS A 109 2.71 -8.04 -7.56
CA LYS A 109 3.67 -8.70 -8.45
C LYS A 109 4.99 -7.94 -8.61
N HIS A 110 5.03 -6.67 -8.25
CA HIS A 110 6.18 -5.81 -8.54
C HIS A 110 6.81 -5.14 -7.31
N CYS A 111 6.19 -5.18 -6.14
CA CYS A 111 6.80 -4.65 -4.93
C CYS A 111 7.81 -5.63 -4.34
N ASP A 112 8.73 -5.10 -3.52
CA ASP A 112 9.72 -5.90 -2.81
C ASP A 112 9.23 -6.32 -1.43
N TYR A 113 8.44 -5.46 -0.80
CA TYR A 113 7.90 -5.64 0.54
C TYR A 113 6.43 -5.33 0.58
N LEU A 114 5.69 -6.09 1.39
CA LEU A 114 4.26 -5.90 1.60
C LEU A 114 3.96 -5.87 3.10
N ILE A 115 3.25 -4.84 3.54
CA ILE A 115 2.70 -4.77 4.89
C ILE A 115 1.20 -5.02 4.77
N ALA A 116 0.71 -6.09 5.39
CA ALA A 116 -0.66 -6.57 5.19
C ALA A 116 -1.42 -6.69 6.50
N TYR A 117 -2.68 -6.25 6.47
CA TYR A 117 -3.64 -6.49 7.55
C TYR A 117 -4.89 -7.13 6.97
N ALA A 118 -4.88 -8.46 6.86
CA ALA A 118 -5.87 -9.22 6.09
C ALA A 118 -6.31 -10.49 6.82
N TRP A 119 -6.80 -10.33 8.06
CA TRP A 119 -7.21 -11.47 8.89
C TRP A 119 -8.55 -12.08 8.49
N GLN A 120 -9.44 -11.33 7.83
CA GLN A 120 -10.77 -11.82 7.44
C GLN A 120 -10.67 -12.78 6.26
N PRO A 121 -11.13 -14.05 6.40
CA PRO A 121 -10.84 -15.10 5.41
C PRO A 121 -11.41 -14.85 4.01
N ALA A 122 -12.56 -14.20 3.87
CA ALA A 122 -13.22 -14.02 2.58
C ALA A 122 -13.06 -12.62 1.99
N SER A 123 -12.21 -11.78 2.58
CA SER A 123 -12.05 -10.40 2.14
C SER A 123 -11.18 -10.28 0.88
N ASN A 124 -11.33 -9.15 0.18
CA ASN A 124 -10.47 -8.83 -0.97
C ASN A 124 -9.01 -8.70 -0.55
N SER A 125 -8.76 -8.11 0.62
CA SER A 125 -7.40 -8.01 1.17
C SER A 125 -6.78 -9.37 1.40
N ARG A 126 -7.56 -10.35 1.89
CA ARG A 126 -7.08 -11.71 2.09
C ARG A 126 -6.72 -12.39 0.77
N LYS A 127 -7.50 -12.17 -0.28
CA LYS A 127 -7.20 -12.71 -1.61
C LYS A 127 -5.89 -12.15 -2.15
N LEU A 128 -5.65 -10.87 -1.93
CA LEU A 128 -4.39 -10.23 -2.32
C LEU A 128 -3.21 -10.77 -1.51
N LEU A 129 -3.40 -10.99 -0.21
CA LEU A 129 -2.36 -11.59 0.63
C LEU A 129 -2.01 -13.00 0.15
N GLU A 130 -3.00 -13.80 -0.19
CA GLU A 130 -2.76 -15.15 -0.72
C GLU A 130 -2.03 -15.12 -2.06
N LEU A 131 -2.35 -14.16 -2.93
CA LEU A 131 -1.60 -13.93 -4.16
C LEU A 131 -0.15 -13.59 -3.86
N ALA A 132 0.08 -12.70 -2.89
CA ALA A 132 1.42 -12.29 -2.47
C ALA A 132 2.26 -13.46 -1.96
N ARG A 133 1.65 -14.35 -1.19
CA ARG A 133 2.33 -15.53 -0.65
C ARG A 133 2.85 -16.46 -1.75
N ARG A 134 2.28 -16.38 -2.96
CA ARG A 134 2.73 -17.17 -4.11
C ARG A 134 3.82 -16.49 -4.94
N GLN A 135 4.15 -15.23 -4.63
CA GLN A 135 5.21 -14.51 -5.36
C GLN A 135 6.58 -14.88 -4.79
N PRO A 136 7.60 -15.15 -5.65
CA PRO A 136 8.89 -15.65 -5.17
C PRO A 136 9.78 -14.60 -4.51
N ASN A 137 9.63 -13.33 -4.86
CA ASN A 137 10.59 -12.28 -4.48
C ASN A 137 9.99 -11.18 -3.58
N ILE A 138 8.98 -11.52 -2.81
CA ILE A 138 8.32 -10.56 -1.91
C ILE A 138 8.51 -10.97 -0.45
N THR A 139 8.80 -9.99 0.40
CA THR A 139 8.83 -10.18 1.86
C THR A 139 7.58 -9.59 2.47
N ILE A 140 6.81 -10.40 3.17
CA ILE A 140 5.50 -10.03 3.69
C ILE A 140 5.58 -9.86 5.21
N THR A 141 5.06 -8.73 5.70
CA THR A 141 4.84 -8.49 7.12
C THR A 141 3.33 -8.46 7.37
N GLU A 142 2.83 -9.40 8.15
CA GLU A 142 1.42 -9.46 8.49
C GLU A 142 1.19 -8.83 9.85
N LEU A 143 0.33 -7.82 9.87
CA LEU A 143 -0.09 -7.18 11.12
C LEU A 143 -1.18 -8.03 11.75
N VAL A 144 -1.20 -8.06 13.09
CA VAL A 144 -2.11 -8.91 13.84
C VAL A 144 -3.31 -8.13 14.37
N ARG A 145 -4.44 -8.82 14.43
CA ARG A 145 -5.65 -8.28 15.02
C ARG A 145 -5.46 -8.13 16.53
N THR A 146 -5.77 -6.96 17.02
CA THR A 146 -5.72 -6.65 18.46
C THR A 146 -7.09 -6.80 19.11
#